data_7317b7a12a20000bf8d59753277eb13a
#
_entry.id   7317b7a12a20000bf8d59753277eb13a
#
_cell.length_a   1.000
_cell.length_b   1.000
_cell.length_c   1.000
_cell.angle_alpha   90.00
_cell.angle_beta   90.00
_cell.angle_gamma   90.00
#
_symmetry.space_group_name_H-M   'P 1'
#
loop_
_entity.id
_entity.type
_entity.pdbx_description
1 polymer ?
#
loop_
_entity_poly.entity_id
_entity_poly.type
_entity_poly.pdbx_seq_one_letter_code
_entity_poly.pdbx_strand_id
1 'polypeptide(L)'
;MILKNLHQKIVLVALHLFLLINRQATAQNSRVDGYKGIWFTLGQSSEYGDKYSGGLGTYTSSHVPIAIYASQVDKTFFVYGGTTIKEEKHLMIMLSYYDHKKGVVPKPVIVYDKAGVDDPHDNAALSIDGKGYLWVFVSGRNTARPGLTFKSRKPYEIDDFEKIKEGEMTYPQPWWTGDGFLYLFTKYTNGRELYWTTSGDGRSWEPEQKLAGMGGHYQVSNWRKGKLVTVFNYHPGGNVDKRTNLYLLQTT
;
A
#
# COMPACT_ATOMS: atom_id res chain seq x y z
N MET A 1 57.89 34.40 0.65
CA MET A 1 57.67 33.03 0.12
C MET A 1 56.88 32.16 1.08
N ILE A 2 57.11 32.24 2.38
CA ILE A 2 56.50 31.43 3.44
C ILE A 2 54.95 31.66 3.58
N LEU A 3 54.51 32.92 3.51
CA LEU A 3 53.07 33.28 3.62
C LEU A 3 52.20 32.74 2.46
N LYS A 4 52.69 32.65 1.26
CA LYS A 4 51.96 32.09 0.12
C LYS A 4 51.69 30.59 0.28
N ASN A 5 52.67 29.85 0.82
CA ASN A 5 52.53 28.43 1.06
C ASN A 5 51.56 28.10 2.20
N LEU A 6 51.45 29.00 3.19
CA LEU A 6 50.50 28.82 4.27
C LEU A 6 49.05 29.02 3.82
N HIS A 7 48.81 30.02 2.98
CA HIS A 7 47.49 30.31 2.41
C HIS A 7 46.99 29.16 1.51
N GLN A 8 47.87 28.59 0.67
CA GLN A 8 47.52 27.43 -0.15
C GLN A 8 47.20 26.18 0.69
N LYS A 9 47.92 25.93 1.78
CA LYS A 9 47.62 24.80 2.68
C LYS A 9 46.30 24.99 3.40
N ILE A 10 45.96 26.18 3.86
CA ILE A 10 44.68 26.51 4.52
C ILE A 10 43.52 26.34 3.55
N VAL A 11 43.66 26.80 2.30
CA VAL A 11 42.62 26.62 1.26
C VAL A 11 42.43 25.15 0.90
N LEU A 12 43.50 24.34 0.84
CA LEU A 12 43.39 22.92 0.57
C LEU A 12 42.71 22.16 1.73
N VAL A 13 43.04 22.49 2.96
CA VAL A 13 42.40 21.89 4.16
C VAL A 13 40.94 22.28 4.23
N ALA A 14 40.58 23.55 3.97
CA ALA A 14 39.20 24.01 3.92
C ALA A 14 38.40 23.33 2.80
N LEU A 15 39.01 23.12 1.64
CA LEU A 15 38.38 22.40 0.51
C LEU A 15 38.17 20.92 0.84
N HIS A 16 39.12 20.27 1.53
CA HIS A 16 38.96 18.88 1.99
C HIS A 16 37.90 18.75 3.08
N LEU A 17 37.82 19.68 4.03
CA LEU A 17 36.75 19.73 5.03
C LEU A 17 35.39 19.97 4.37
N PHE A 18 35.29 20.84 3.38
CA PHE A 18 34.05 21.10 2.64
C PHE A 18 33.60 19.88 1.83
N LEU A 19 34.52 19.13 1.25
CA LEU A 19 34.26 17.86 0.54
C LEU A 19 33.85 16.74 1.50
N LEU A 20 34.35 16.73 2.74
CA LEU A 20 33.96 15.78 3.78
C LEU A 20 32.60 16.08 4.38
N ILE A 21 32.24 17.36 4.55
CA ILE A 21 30.93 17.80 5.06
C ILE A 21 29.83 17.52 4.02
N ASN A 22 30.11 17.66 2.73
CA ASN A 22 29.15 17.31 1.68
C ASN A 22 28.98 15.80 1.44
N ARG A 23 29.72 14.94 2.14
CA ARG A 23 29.49 13.49 2.13
C ARG A 23 28.44 13.01 3.15
N GLN A 24 27.79 13.92 3.86
CA GLN A 24 26.52 13.61 4.54
C GLN A 24 25.32 13.73 3.57
N ALA A 25 25.55 13.49 2.28
CA ALA A 25 24.49 13.23 1.38
C ALA A 25 23.93 11.83 1.71
N THR A 26 22.82 11.85 2.44
CA THR A 26 21.79 10.83 2.34
C THR A 26 22.30 9.39 2.41
N ALA A 27 22.50 8.89 3.61
CA ALA A 27 22.22 7.50 3.90
C ALA A 27 20.69 7.25 3.86
N GLN A 28 20.00 7.84 2.92
CA GLN A 28 18.75 7.31 2.44
C GLN A 28 19.12 5.98 1.80
N ASN A 29 18.63 4.90 2.37
CA ASN A 29 18.76 3.54 1.91
C ASN A 29 18.95 3.51 0.40
N SER A 30 20.20 3.43 -0.08
CA SER A 30 20.48 3.28 -1.49
C SER A 30 19.92 1.93 -1.90
N ARG A 31 18.70 1.95 -2.40
CA ARG A 31 17.99 0.76 -2.86
C ARG A 31 18.67 0.32 -4.12
N VAL A 32 19.26 -0.85 -4.08
CA VAL A 32 19.85 -1.48 -5.25
C VAL A 32 18.96 -2.63 -5.70
N ASP A 33 18.93 -2.91 -6.99
CA ASP A 33 18.24 -4.07 -7.52
C ASP A 33 18.78 -5.35 -6.86
N GLY A 34 17.85 -6.25 -6.53
CA GLY A 34 18.20 -7.49 -5.84
C GLY A 34 18.35 -7.36 -4.32
N TYR A 35 18.08 -6.21 -3.73
CA TYR A 35 18.07 -6.09 -2.28
C TYR A 35 16.91 -6.90 -1.66
N LYS A 36 17.23 -7.69 -0.62
CA LYS A 36 16.26 -8.58 0.06
C LYS A 36 15.75 -8.04 1.40
N GLY A 37 15.98 -6.77 1.70
CA GLY A 37 15.62 -6.16 2.97
C GLY A 37 14.29 -5.42 2.95
N ILE A 38 14.10 -4.59 3.98
CA ILE A 38 12.93 -3.73 4.17
C ILE A 38 13.21 -2.38 3.51
N TRP A 39 12.22 -1.84 2.77
CA TRP A 39 12.32 -0.56 2.06
C TRP A 39 11.52 0.56 2.71
N PHE A 40 11.21 0.43 3.97
CA PHE A 40 10.57 1.48 4.74
C PHE A 40 11.27 1.64 6.10
N THR A 41 11.15 2.79 6.69
CA THR A 41 11.68 3.05 8.04
C THR A 41 10.66 2.60 9.07
N LEU A 42 11.09 1.82 10.06
CA LEU A 42 10.25 1.44 11.19
C LEU A 42 10.17 2.59 12.21
N GLY A 43 9.06 2.65 12.93
CA GLY A 43 8.84 3.61 14.01
C GLY A 43 8.71 5.07 13.56
N GLN A 44 8.37 5.33 12.29
CA GLN A 44 8.02 6.67 11.86
C GLN A 44 6.67 7.11 12.44
N SER A 45 6.50 8.42 12.54
CA SER A 45 5.25 9.02 13.01
C SER A 45 4.07 8.63 12.11
N SER A 46 2.92 8.37 12.73
CA SER A 46 1.64 8.19 12.05
C SER A 46 0.52 8.76 12.93
N GLU A 47 -0.65 9.01 12.34
CA GLU A 47 -1.83 9.51 13.05
C GLU A 47 -2.20 8.66 14.28
N TYR A 48 -1.95 7.36 14.21
CA TYR A 48 -2.28 6.40 15.27
C TYR A 48 -1.05 5.84 16.01
N GLY A 49 0.12 6.44 15.84
CA GLY A 49 1.38 5.94 16.41
C GLY A 49 1.74 4.56 15.90
N ASP A 50 2.42 3.78 16.71
CA ASP A 50 2.86 2.41 16.37
C ASP A 50 1.76 1.35 16.55
N LYS A 51 0.52 1.75 16.74
CA LYS A 51 -0.61 0.85 16.99
C LYS A 51 -0.82 -0.17 15.88
N TYR A 52 -0.48 0.18 14.64
CA TYR A 52 -0.71 -0.64 13.46
C TYR A 52 0.59 -0.94 12.74
N SER A 53 1.18 -2.10 13.02
CA SER A 53 2.26 -2.72 12.23
C SER A 53 3.43 -1.80 11.86
N GLY A 54 3.87 -0.96 12.79
CA GLY A 54 5.05 -0.13 12.58
C GLY A 54 4.80 1.13 11.75
N GLY A 55 3.76 1.87 12.07
CA GLY A 55 3.47 3.17 11.47
C GLY A 55 2.92 3.05 10.04
N LEU A 56 3.53 3.75 9.08
CA LEU A 56 3.04 3.80 7.70
C LEU A 56 3.38 2.55 6.87
N GLY A 57 4.20 1.63 7.37
CA GLY A 57 4.69 0.50 6.60
C GLY A 57 3.60 -0.42 6.06
N THR A 58 2.70 -0.86 6.89
CA THR A 58 1.54 -1.66 6.47
C THR A 58 0.40 -1.57 7.46
N TYR A 59 -0.81 -1.66 6.96
CA TYR A 59 -2.01 -1.88 7.74
C TYR A 59 -2.70 -3.14 7.23
N THR A 60 -2.39 -4.26 7.87
CA THR A 60 -2.55 -5.59 7.29
C THR A 60 -3.90 -6.24 7.49
N SER A 61 -4.67 -5.86 8.52
CA SER A 61 -5.87 -6.61 8.89
C SER A 61 -7.06 -6.42 7.95
N SER A 62 -7.10 -5.35 7.17
CA SER A 62 -8.28 -5.01 6.36
C SER A 62 -7.94 -4.62 4.91
N HIS A 63 -6.65 -4.63 4.53
CA HIS A 63 -6.20 -4.42 3.15
C HIS A 63 -5.66 -5.75 2.63
N VAL A 64 -6.47 -6.49 1.92
CA VAL A 64 -6.08 -7.81 1.40
C VAL A 64 -6.59 -8.01 -0.02
N PRO A 65 -5.82 -8.71 -0.86
CA PRO A 65 -4.46 -9.21 -0.62
C PRO A 65 -3.41 -8.08 -0.68
N ILE A 66 -2.34 -8.23 0.08
CA ILE A 66 -1.15 -7.34 -0.03
C ILE A 66 -0.02 -8.00 -0.82
N ALA A 67 -0.10 -9.31 -1.04
CA ALA A 67 0.86 -10.06 -1.85
C ALA A 67 0.16 -11.15 -2.65
N ILE A 68 0.57 -11.33 -3.92
CA ILE A 68 0.00 -12.32 -4.84
C ILE A 68 1.12 -13.00 -5.61
N TYR A 69 1.13 -14.33 -5.60
CA TYR A 69 2.00 -15.13 -6.45
C TYR A 69 1.41 -15.27 -7.86
N ALA A 70 2.19 -14.90 -8.86
CA ALA A 70 1.88 -15.05 -10.28
C ALA A 70 2.72 -16.17 -10.88
N SER A 71 2.13 -17.35 -11.04
CA SER A 71 2.81 -18.56 -11.54
C SER A 71 3.33 -18.41 -12.96
N GLN A 72 2.69 -17.59 -13.79
CA GLN A 72 3.08 -17.34 -15.18
C GLN A 72 4.48 -16.72 -15.32
N VAL A 73 4.90 -15.96 -14.34
CA VAL A 73 6.19 -15.29 -14.31
C VAL A 73 7.09 -15.71 -13.15
N ASP A 74 6.59 -16.60 -12.28
CA ASP A 74 7.26 -17.09 -11.07
C ASP A 74 7.71 -15.95 -10.15
N LYS A 75 6.78 -15.03 -9.88
CA LYS A 75 7.00 -13.84 -9.05
C LYS A 75 5.90 -13.69 -8.01
N THR A 76 6.25 -13.26 -6.81
CA THR A 76 5.28 -12.79 -5.82
C THR A 76 5.31 -11.26 -5.79
N PHE A 77 4.27 -10.62 -6.32
CA PHE A 77 4.09 -9.17 -6.25
C PHE A 77 3.53 -8.77 -4.88
N PHE A 78 3.94 -7.61 -4.37
CA PHE A 78 3.46 -7.11 -3.07
C PHE A 78 3.43 -5.58 -3.03
N VAL A 79 2.47 -5.05 -2.26
CA VAL A 79 2.31 -3.62 -1.97
C VAL A 79 2.54 -3.34 -0.49
N TYR A 80 3.00 -2.14 -0.18
CA TYR A 80 3.22 -1.68 1.19
C TYR A 80 3.30 -0.15 1.24
N GLY A 81 3.21 0.42 2.45
CA GLY A 81 3.42 1.83 2.68
C GLY A 81 4.90 2.17 2.83
N GLY A 82 5.31 3.29 2.29
CA GLY A 82 6.63 3.87 2.46
C GLY A 82 6.55 5.33 2.88
N THR A 83 7.68 5.88 3.30
CA THR A 83 7.83 7.31 3.59
C THR A 83 9.23 7.78 3.22
N THR A 84 9.42 9.07 3.05
CA THR A 84 10.71 9.67 2.72
C THR A 84 11.59 9.79 3.96
N ILE A 85 11.05 10.36 5.04
CA ILE A 85 11.74 10.53 6.33
C ILE A 85 10.75 10.31 7.47
N LYS A 86 11.28 10.07 8.68
CA LYS A 86 10.50 9.71 9.86
C LYS A 86 9.48 10.78 10.28
N GLU A 87 9.86 12.03 10.20
CA GLU A 87 9.11 13.18 10.70
C GLU A 87 8.11 13.75 9.67
N GLU A 88 8.12 13.23 8.44
CA GLU A 88 7.27 13.74 7.37
C GLU A 88 5.94 12.99 7.31
N LYS A 89 4.84 13.75 7.21
CA LYS A 89 3.52 13.21 6.90
C LYS A 89 3.43 12.87 5.42
N HIS A 90 3.88 11.68 5.06
CA HIS A 90 4.07 11.31 3.67
C HIS A 90 3.96 9.81 3.45
N LEU A 91 2.78 9.37 3.08
CA LEU A 91 2.54 7.98 2.74
C LEU A 91 2.75 7.76 1.24
N MET A 92 3.74 6.98 0.88
CA MET A 92 3.95 6.49 -0.48
C MET A 92 3.41 5.07 -0.62
N ILE A 93 2.62 4.83 -1.64
CA ILE A 93 2.16 3.47 -1.99
C ILE A 93 3.25 2.82 -2.85
N MET A 94 3.92 1.86 -2.26
CA MET A 94 5.05 1.16 -2.85
C MET A 94 4.62 -0.20 -3.41
N LEU A 95 5.25 -0.61 -4.51
CA LEU A 95 5.08 -1.93 -5.08
C LEU A 95 6.42 -2.52 -5.53
N SER A 96 6.61 -3.81 -5.29
CA SER A 96 7.73 -4.60 -5.79
C SER A 96 7.30 -6.06 -5.97
N TYR A 97 8.26 -6.93 -6.27
CA TYR A 97 8.02 -8.38 -6.33
C TYR A 97 9.25 -9.16 -5.83
N TYR A 98 9.03 -10.38 -5.40
CA TYR A 98 10.08 -11.36 -5.22
C TYR A 98 10.16 -12.23 -6.49
N ASP A 99 11.32 -12.23 -7.15
CA ASP A 99 11.60 -13.09 -8.30
C ASP A 99 12.10 -14.44 -7.77
N HIS A 100 11.28 -15.48 -7.86
CA HIS A 100 11.61 -16.80 -7.32
C HIS A 100 12.77 -17.48 -8.08
N LYS A 101 12.90 -17.21 -9.38
CA LYS A 101 14.00 -17.80 -10.20
C LYS A 101 15.34 -17.20 -9.83
N LYS A 102 15.39 -15.88 -9.58
CA LYS A 102 16.62 -15.16 -9.27
C LYS A 102 16.88 -15.09 -7.76
N GLY A 103 15.87 -15.31 -6.93
CA GLY A 103 15.95 -15.18 -5.48
C GLY A 103 16.18 -13.74 -5.01
N VAL A 104 15.65 -12.75 -5.73
CA VAL A 104 15.89 -11.33 -5.47
C VAL A 104 14.60 -10.52 -5.44
N VAL A 105 14.67 -9.37 -4.77
CA VAL A 105 13.63 -8.33 -4.80
C VAL A 105 14.23 -7.10 -5.47
N PRO A 106 13.71 -6.64 -6.61
CA PRO A 106 14.21 -5.46 -7.27
C PRO A 106 13.83 -4.19 -6.50
N LYS A 107 14.42 -3.08 -6.89
CA LYS A 107 14.07 -1.77 -6.37
C LYS A 107 12.56 -1.53 -6.55
N PRO A 108 11.84 -1.18 -5.47
CA PRO A 108 10.41 -0.90 -5.56
C PRO A 108 10.12 0.40 -6.32
N VAL A 109 8.91 0.48 -6.84
CA VAL A 109 8.38 1.68 -7.46
C VAL A 109 7.35 2.37 -6.57
N ILE A 110 7.16 3.66 -6.74
CA ILE A 110 6.08 4.43 -6.15
C ILE A 110 4.90 4.39 -7.13
N VAL A 111 3.82 3.70 -6.76
CA VAL A 111 2.58 3.69 -7.56
C VAL A 111 1.83 5.00 -7.37
N TYR A 112 1.78 5.49 -6.13
CA TYR A 112 1.13 6.74 -5.79
C TYR A 112 1.75 7.38 -4.55
N ASP A 113 1.87 8.69 -4.58
CA ASP A 113 2.37 9.50 -3.49
C ASP A 113 1.21 10.27 -2.86
N LYS A 114 0.91 9.94 -1.59
CA LYS A 114 -0.10 10.62 -0.77
C LYS A 114 0.56 11.67 0.12
N ALA A 115 1.15 12.70 -0.47
CA ALA A 115 1.76 13.79 0.26
C ALA A 115 0.78 14.39 1.30
N GLY A 116 1.26 14.66 2.50
CA GLY A 116 0.47 15.19 3.61
C GLY A 116 -0.37 14.16 4.38
N VAL A 117 -0.30 12.89 4.03
CA VAL A 117 -1.01 11.80 4.70
C VAL A 117 -0.04 10.96 5.53
N ASP A 118 -0.35 10.76 6.80
CA ASP A 118 0.37 9.88 7.74
C ASP A 118 -0.55 8.79 8.33
N ASP A 119 -1.65 8.52 7.67
CA ASP A 119 -2.66 7.55 8.10
C ASP A 119 -2.40 6.17 7.46
N PRO A 120 -2.03 5.13 8.24
CA PRO A 120 -1.78 3.79 7.70
C PRO A 120 -3.04 3.11 7.13
N HIS A 121 -4.24 3.62 7.42
CA HIS A 121 -5.47 3.13 6.80
C HIS A 121 -5.55 3.46 5.31
N ASP A 122 -4.74 4.37 4.82
CA ASP A 122 -4.69 4.77 3.42
C ASP A 122 -3.75 3.90 2.57
N ASN A 123 -3.18 2.82 3.13
CA ASN A 123 -2.40 1.82 2.40
C ASN A 123 -3.25 1.09 1.35
N ALA A 124 -2.60 0.28 0.52
CA ALA A 124 -3.23 -0.36 -0.63
C ALA A 124 -3.40 -1.87 -0.47
N ALA A 125 -4.30 -2.43 -1.28
CA ALA A 125 -4.39 -3.84 -1.62
C ALA A 125 -4.04 -4.07 -3.10
N LEU A 126 -3.66 -5.29 -3.45
CA LEU A 126 -3.22 -5.69 -4.79
C LEU A 126 -4.19 -6.70 -5.38
N SER A 127 -4.37 -6.67 -6.70
CA SER A 127 -4.98 -7.76 -7.47
C SER A 127 -4.23 -7.95 -8.79
N ILE A 128 -4.39 -9.12 -9.41
CA ILE A 128 -3.85 -9.41 -10.74
C ILE A 128 -4.98 -9.98 -11.56
N ASP A 129 -5.27 -9.37 -12.71
CA ASP A 129 -6.32 -9.85 -13.60
C ASP A 129 -5.87 -11.04 -14.46
N GLY A 130 -6.81 -11.66 -15.18
CA GLY A 130 -6.55 -12.82 -16.01
C GLY A 130 -5.59 -12.58 -17.18
N LYS A 131 -5.27 -11.32 -17.49
CA LYS A 131 -4.29 -10.92 -18.50
C LYS A 131 -2.93 -10.57 -17.90
N GLY A 132 -2.80 -10.66 -16.56
CA GLY A 132 -1.55 -10.37 -15.84
C GLY A 132 -1.33 -8.90 -15.49
N TYR A 133 -2.30 -8.02 -15.71
CA TYR A 133 -2.17 -6.63 -15.27
C TYR A 133 -2.28 -6.54 -13.75
N LEU A 134 -1.39 -5.75 -13.16
CA LEU A 134 -1.39 -5.46 -11.72
C LEU A 134 -2.37 -4.33 -11.44
N TRP A 135 -3.24 -4.53 -10.45
CA TRP A 135 -4.22 -3.55 -10.01
C TRP A 135 -3.96 -3.18 -8.55
N VAL A 136 -3.75 -1.91 -8.29
CA VAL A 136 -3.47 -1.38 -6.95
C VAL A 136 -4.64 -0.53 -6.49
N PHE A 137 -5.32 -1.01 -5.44
CA PHE A 137 -6.47 -0.35 -4.83
C PHE A 137 -6.00 0.38 -3.58
N VAL A 138 -5.79 1.68 -3.71
CA VAL A 138 -5.33 2.56 -2.64
C VAL A 138 -6.51 2.97 -1.78
N SER A 139 -6.45 2.67 -0.50
CA SER A 139 -7.49 3.03 0.45
C SER A 139 -7.60 4.54 0.65
N GLY A 140 -8.79 5.00 1.02
CA GLY A 140 -9.08 6.36 1.46
C GLY A 140 -9.78 6.40 2.81
N ARG A 141 -10.29 7.57 3.19
CA ARG A 141 -11.11 7.79 4.39
C ARG A 141 -12.32 8.61 4.02
N ASN A 142 -13.46 7.98 3.86
CA ASN A 142 -14.70 8.60 3.40
C ASN A 142 -14.52 9.42 2.10
N THR A 143 -15.31 10.47 1.92
CA THR A 143 -15.20 11.37 0.77
C THR A 143 -14.10 12.43 0.91
N ALA A 144 -13.59 12.66 2.13
CA ALA A 144 -12.58 13.69 2.38
C ALA A 144 -11.19 13.28 1.85
N ARG A 145 -10.87 11.99 1.90
CA ARG A 145 -9.68 11.39 1.27
C ARG A 145 -10.13 10.22 0.41
N PRO A 146 -10.47 10.41 -0.87
CA PRO A 146 -10.96 9.33 -1.71
C PRO A 146 -9.91 8.24 -1.91
N GLY A 147 -10.37 7.02 -2.09
CA GLY A 147 -9.56 5.92 -2.53
C GLY A 147 -9.33 5.99 -4.05
N LEU A 148 -8.27 5.34 -4.49
CA LEU A 148 -7.81 5.38 -5.87
C LEU A 148 -7.55 3.97 -6.38
N THR A 149 -7.81 3.74 -7.66
CA THR A 149 -7.45 2.47 -8.32
C THR A 149 -6.47 2.75 -9.45
N PHE A 150 -5.38 2.00 -9.45
CA PHE A 150 -4.35 2.06 -10.49
C PHE A 150 -4.23 0.71 -11.18
N LYS A 151 -3.85 0.73 -12.46
CA LYS A 151 -3.55 -0.46 -13.26
C LYS A 151 -2.18 -0.32 -13.90
N SER A 152 -1.37 -1.38 -13.90
CA SER A 152 -0.12 -1.39 -14.66
C SER A 152 -0.38 -1.24 -16.16
N ARG A 153 0.51 -0.57 -16.88
CA ARG A 153 0.36 -0.41 -18.35
C ARG A 153 0.69 -1.68 -19.11
N LYS A 154 1.47 -2.58 -18.51
CA LYS A 154 1.81 -3.87 -19.10
C LYS A 154 1.63 -5.01 -18.09
N PRO A 155 1.35 -6.23 -18.58
CA PRO A 155 1.23 -7.40 -17.73
C PRO A 155 2.52 -7.70 -16.95
N TYR A 156 2.39 -7.97 -15.65
CA TYR A 156 3.49 -8.36 -14.76
C TYR A 156 4.67 -7.37 -14.68
N GLU A 157 4.47 -6.11 -15.14
CA GLU A 157 5.46 -5.03 -15.03
C GLU A 157 5.05 -4.02 -13.96
N ILE A 158 6.05 -3.47 -13.26
CA ILE A 158 5.82 -2.56 -12.14
C ILE A 158 6.21 -1.10 -12.44
N ASP A 159 6.73 -0.81 -13.64
CA ASP A 159 7.41 0.46 -13.94
C ASP A 159 6.44 1.63 -14.16
N ASP A 160 5.22 1.36 -14.64
CA ASP A 160 4.27 2.42 -14.99
C ASP A 160 2.82 2.00 -14.72
N PHE A 161 2.05 2.94 -14.15
CA PHE A 161 0.65 2.76 -13.79
C PHE A 161 -0.22 3.89 -14.32
N GLU A 162 -1.44 3.56 -14.72
CA GLU A 162 -2.50 4.53 -15.02
C GLU A 162 -3.52 4.59 -13.89
N LYS A 163 -3.96 5.80 -13.52
CA LYS A 163 -5.11 5.97 -12.61
C LYS A 163 -6.40 5.61 -13.36
N ILE A 164 -7.17 4.70 -12.81
CA ILE A 164 -8.42 4.19 -13.41
C ILE A 164 -9.64 4.83 -12.78
N LYS A 165 -9.69 4.88 -11.45
CA LYS A 165 -10.89 5.29 -10.70
C LYS A 165 -10.48 6.03 -9.43
N GLU A 166 -11.39 6.91 -9.00
CA GLU A 166 -11.38 7.57 -7.71
C GLU A 166 -12.77 7.48 -7.11
N GLY A 167 -12.89 7.28 -5.80
CA GLY A 167 -14.17 7.19 -5.12
C GLY A 167 -14.05 6.86 -3.65
N GLU A 168 -15.19 6.83 -2.95
CA GLU A 168 -15.22 6.44 -1.56
C GLU A 168 -14.97 4.94 -1.44
N MET A 169 -13.78 4.58 -0.93
CA MET A 169 -13.41 3.20 -0.60
C MET A 169 -12.39 3.20 0.53
N THR A 170 -12.68 2.45 1.58
CA THR A 170 -11.76 2.21 2.70
C THR A 170 -11.64 0.72 2.89
N TYR A 171 -10.44 0.24 3.28
CA TYR A 171 -10.15 -1.18 3.45
C TYR A 171 -10.45 -2.02 2.21
N PRO A 172 -9.79 -1.74 1.08
CA PRO A 172 -10.03 -2.44 -0.18
C PRO A 172 -9.66 -3.91 -0.10
N GLN A 173 -10.53 -4.77 -0.63
CA GLN A 173 -10.34 -6.22 -0.74
C GLN A 173 -10.74 -6.70 -2.14
N PRO A 174 -9.92 -6.43 -3.16
CA PRO A 174 -10.19 -6.77 -4.54
C PRO A 174 -9.76 -8.21 -4.86
N TRP A 175 -10.69 -9.02 -5.34
CA TRP A 175 -10.45 -10.41 -5.72
C TRP A 175 -10.71 -10.61 -7.21
N TRP A 176 -9.73 -11.08 -7.94
CA TRP A 176 -9.94 -11.58 -9.30
C TRP A 176 -10.52 -12.99 -9.25
N THR A 177 -11.70 -13.18 -9.80
CA THR A 177 -12.45 -14.44 -9.70
C THR A 177 -12.22 -15.40 -10.89
N GLY A 178 -11.48 -14.98 -11.89
CA GLY A 178 -11.28 -15.66 -13.16
C GLY A 178 -11.95 -14.91 -14.32
N ASP A 179 -13.16 -14.42 -14.10
CA ASP A 179 -13.96 -13.72 -15.12
C ASP A 179 -14.09 -12.21 -14.88
N GLY A 180 -13.73 -11.75 -13.67
CA GLY A 180 -13.85 -10.36 -13.27
C GLY A 180 -13.44 -10.14 -11.83
N PHE A 181 -13.66 -8.93 -11.35
CA PHE A 181 -13.42 -8.55 -9.96
C PHE A 181 -14.67 -8.75 -9.12
N LEU A 182 -14.48 -9.34 -7.94
CA LEU A 182 -15.36 -9.17 -6.79
C LEU A 182 -14.63 -8.29 -5.78
N TYR A 183 -15.20 -7.13 -5.49
CA TYR A 183 -14.54 -6.11 -4.69
C TYR A 183 -15.35 -5.79 -3.45
N LEU A 184 -14.74 -5.99 -2.27
CA LEU A 184 -15.32 -5.64 -0.98
C LEU A 184 -14.57 -4.45 -0.40
N PHE A 185 -15.31 -3.54 0.25
CA PHE A 185 -14.75 -2.34 0.84
C PHE A 185 -15.69 -1.75 1.90
N THR A 186 -15.21 -0.78 2.64
CA THR A 186 -15.97 -0.04 3.63
C THR A 186 -16.32 1.35 3.11
N LYS A 187 -17.55 1.79 3.36
CA LYS A 187 -18.00 3.18 3.21
C LYS A 187 -18.46 3.75 4.55
N TYR A 188 -18.46 5.08 4.64
CA TYR A 188 -18.90 5.81 5.82
C TYR A 188 -20.28 6.43 5.58
N THR A 189 -21.29 5.61 5.37
CA THR A 189 -22.68 6.04 5.10
C THR A 189 -23.48 6.26 6.37
N ASN A 190 -23.40 5.33 7.31
CA ASN A 190 -24.00 5.44 8.65
C ASN A 190 -23.03 4.78 9.66
N GLY A 191 -21.91 5.46 9.92
CA GLY A 191 -20.73 4.82 10.47
C GLY A 191 -20.01 3.98 9.40
N ARG A 192 -19.19 3.02 9.81
CA ARG A 192 -18.49 2.12 8.89
C ARG A 192 -19.42 0.99 8.48
N GLU A 193 -19.73 0.88 7.21
CA GLU A 193 -20.59 -0.14 6.64
C GLU A 193 -19.88 -0.89 5.52
N LEU A 194 -20.13 -2.21 5.40
CA LEU A 194 -19.54 -3.06 4.37
C LEU A 194 -20.33 -3.00 3.07
N TYR A 195 -19.61 -2.86 1.98
CA TYR A 195 -20.13 -2.86 0.62
C TYR A 195 -19.38 -3.83 -0.26
N TRP A 196 -19.99 -4.21 -1.35
CA TRP A 196 -19.37 -4.99 -2.42
C TRP A 196 -19.89 -4.54 -3.79
N THR A 197 -19.10 -4.81 -4.81
CA THR A 197 -19.45 -4.61 -6.21
C THR A 197 -18.64 -5.56 -7.09
N THR A 198 -19.02 -5.69 -8.34
CA THR A 198 -18.33 -6.50 -9.33
C THR A 198 -17.97 -5.69 -10.57
N SER A 199 -16.97 -6.15 -11.32
CA SER A 199 -16.58 -5.56 -12.59
C SER A 199 -15.89 -6.62 -13.46
N GLY A 200 -16.29 -6.72 -14.73
CA GLY A 200 -15.63 -7.61 -15.68
C GLY A 200 -14.25 -7.09 -16.15
N ASP A 201 -14.01 -5.79 -16.10
CA ASP A 201 -12.83 -5.13 -16.68
C ASP A 201 -12.04 -4.23 -15.72
N GLY A 202 -12.53 -4.04 -14.49
CA GLY A 202 -11.96 -3.14 -13.49
C GLY A 202 -12.19 -1.64 -13.78
N ARG A 203 -12.85 -1.30 -14.87
CA ARG A 203 -13.17 0.08 -15.28
C ARG A 203 -14.64 0.40 -15.09
N SER A 204 -15.51 -0.47 -15.57
CA SER A 204 -16.96 -0.38 -15.44
C SER A 204 -17.39 -1.26 -14.26
N TRP A 205 -18.04 -0.67 -13.28
CA TRP A 205 -18.45 -1.33 -12.04
C TRP A 205 -19.96 -1.38 -11.92
N GLU A 206 -20.49 -2.51 -11.49
CA GLU A 206 -21.90 -2.65 -11.15
C GLU A 206 -22.27 -1.74 -9.95
N PRO A 207 -23.56 -1.42 -9.77
CA PRO A 207 -23.99 -0.66 -8.61
C PRO A 207 -23.54 -1.30 -7.29
N GLU A 208 -22.95 -0.49 -6.42
CA GLU A 208 -22.47 -0.93 -5.12
C GLU A 208 -23.63 -1.41 -4.22
N GLN A 209 -23.46 -2.56 -3.60
CA GLN A 209 -24.46 -3.18 -2.73
C GLN A 209 -23.95 -3.26 -1.31
N LYS A 210 -24.84 -2.93 -0.35
CA LYS A 210 -24.52 -3.05 1.07
C LYS A 210 -24.51 -4.53 1.47
N LEU A 211 -23.40 -4.97 2.06
CA LEU A 211 -23.24 -6.30 2.59
C LEU A 211 -23.68 -6.39 4.06
N ALA A 212 -23.26 -5.41 4.87
CA ALA A 212 -23.64 -5.30 6.28
C ALA A 212 -23.59 -3.84 6.75
N GLY A 213 -24.56 -3.46 7.60
CA GLY A 213 -24.76 -2.09 8.08
C GLY A 213 -24.89 -2.02 9.61
N MET A 214 -23.94 -2.56 10.35
CA MET A 214 -23.99 -2.61 11.82
C MET A 214 -23.25 -1.46 12.51
N GLY A 215 -22.78 -0.48 11.76
CA GLY A 215 -22.19 0.73 12.35
C GLY A 215 -20.77 0.56 12.89
N GLY A 216 -19.95 -0.30 12.33
CA GLY A 216 -18.53 -0.39 12.64
C GLY A 216 -18.05 -1.83 12.79
N HIS A 217 -17.10 -2.18 11.96
CA HIS A 217 -16.52 -3.50 11.90
C HIS A 217 -15.30 -3.48 11.00
N TYR A 218 -14.40 -4.42 11.23
CA TYR A 218 -13.32 -4.74 10.32
C TYR A 218 -13.62 -6.06 9.67
N GLN A 219 -13.46 -6.14 8.36
CA GLN A 219 -13.60 -7.39 7.63
C GLN A 219 -12.26 -7.89 7.13
N VAL A 220 -12.16 -9.20 7.03
CA VAL A 220 -11.08 -9.90 6.31
C VAL A 220 -11.74 -10.94 5.43
N SER A 221 -11.37 -10.97 4.17
CA SER A 221 -11.91 -11.92 3.20
C SER A 221 -10.81 -12.76 2.55
N ASN A 222 -11.22 -13.87 1.96
CA ASN A 222 -10.35 -14.73 1.17
C ASN A 222 -11.16 -15.34 0.02
N TRP A 223 -10.58 -15.26 -1.18
CA TRP A 223 -11.09 -15.94 -2.38
C TRP A 223 -10.32 -17.23 -2.60
N ARG A 224 -11.00 -18.36 -2.54
CA ARG A 224 -10.39 -19.67 -2.76
C ARG A 224 -11.38 -20.67 -3.34
N LYS A 225 -10.95 -21.45 -4.34
CA LYS A 225 -11.75 -22.52 -4.96
C LYS A 225 -13.13 -22.06 -5.42
N GLY A 226 -13.20 -20.87 -6.05
CA GLY A 226 -14.44 -20.31 -6.58
C GLY A 226 -15.39 -19.73 -5.54
N LYS A 227 -14.97 -19.59 -4.29
CA LYS A 227 -15.78 -19.04 -3.20
C LYS A 227 -15.05 -17.90 -2.49
N LEU A 228 -15.80 -16.84 -2.17
CA LEU A 228 -15.38 -15.83 -1.22
C LEU A 228 -15.92 -16.16 0.15
N VAL A 229 -15.06 -16.12 1.14
CA VAL A 229 -15.43 -16.11 2.56
C VAL A 229 -15.00 -14.80 3.15
N THR A 230 -15.87 -14.12 3.89
CA THR A 230 -15.52 -12.92 4.67
C THR A 230 -15.98 -13.07 6.10
N VAL A 231 -15.15 -12.61 7.02
CA VAL A 231 -15.44 -12.55 8.45
C VAL A 231 -15.31 -11.12 8.95
N PHE A 232 -16.18 -10.74 9.86
CA PHE A 232 -16.14 -9.41 10.50
C PHE A 232 -16.80 -9.46 11.87
N ASN A 233 -16.52 -8.47 12.70
CA ASN A 233 -17.12 -8.33 14.01
C ASN A 233 -17.95 -7.03 14.11
N TYR A 234 -18.77 -6.94 15.13
CA TYR A 234 -19.55 -5.75 15.45
C TYR A 234 -18.83 -4.87 16.45
N HIS A 235 -18.89 -3.56 16.24
CA HIS A 235 -18.36 -2.55 17.16
C HIS A 235 -19.53 -1.74 17.74
N PRO A 236 -20.07 -2.09 18.93
CA PRO A 236 -21.17 -1.36 19.55
C PRO A 236 -20.87 0.13 19.68
N GLY A 237 -21.75 0.97 19.14
CA GLY A 237 -21.57 2.42 19.10
C GLY A 237 -20.36 2.88 18.28
N GLY A 238 -19.88 2.05 17.35
CA GLY A 238 -18.67 2.36 16.55
C GLY A 238 -17.35 2.29 17.33
N ASN A 239 -17.38 1.87 18.59
CA ASN A 239 -16.19 1.80 19.44
C ASN A 239 -15.37 0.57 19.10
N VAL A 240 -14.16 0.79 18.55
CA VAL A 240 -13.25 -0.27 18.10
C VAL A 240 -12.69 -1.14 19.23
N ASP A 241 -12.75 -0.67 20.47
CA ASP A 241 -12.27 -1.41 21.64
C ASP A 241 -13.37 -2.30 22.25
N LYS A 242 -14.63 -2.12 21.81
CA LYS A 242 -15.78 -2.91 22.23
C LYS A 242 -16.25 -3.83 21.12
N ARG A 243 -15.41 -4.76 20.71
CA ARG A 243 -15.72 -5.73 19.65
C ARG A 243 -16.54 -6.88 20.19
N THR A 244 -17.65 -7.17 19.53
CA THR A 244 -18.51 -8.30 19.88
C THR A 244 -18.88 -9.11 18.65
N ASN A 245 -19.23 -10.36 18.85
CA ASN A 245 -19.67 -11.32 17.85
C ASN A 245 -18.66 -11.51 16.70
N LEU A 246 -18.74 -12.62 16.06
CA LEU A 246 -18.04 -12.91 14.82
C LEU A 246 -19.07 -13.37 13.79
N TYR A 247 -19.17 -12.63 12.69
CA TYR A 247 -20.05 -12.96 11.58
C TYR A 247 -19.23 -13.54 10.45
N LEU A 248 -19.76 -14.56 9.80
CA LEU A 248 -19.18 -15.18 8.62
C LEU A 248 -20.20 -15.14 7.49
N LEU A 249 -19.77 -14.69 6.33
CA LEU A 249 -20.52 -14.74 5.08
C LEU A 249 -19.71 -15.47 4.03
N GLN A 250 -20.40 -16.19 3.16
CA GLN A 250 -19.79 -16.93 2.06
C GLN A 250 -20.65 -16.78 0.81
N THR A 251 -20.00 -16.65 -0.37
CA THR A 251 -20.70 -16.78 -1.65
C THR A 251 -21.13 -18.23 -1.89
N THR A 252 -22.24 -18.38 -2.52
CA THR A 252 -22.74 -19.70 -2.99
C THR A 252 -21.90 -20.23 -4.14
#